data_d6dff34c3203de5e79900664094193b6
#
_entry.id   d6dff34c3203de5e79900664094193b6
#
_cell.length_a   1.000
_cell.length_b   1.000
_cell.length_c   1.000
_cell.angle_alpha   90.00
_cell.angle_beta   90.00
_cell.angle_gamma   90.00
#
_symmetry.space_group_name_H-M   'P 1'
#
loop_
_entity.id
_entity.type
_entity.pdbx_description
1 polymer ?
#
loop_
_entity_poly.entity_id
_entity_poly.type
_entity_poly.pdbx_seq_one_letter_code
_entity_poly.pdbx_strand_id
1 'polypeptide(L)'
;MLFRSEINLRIRILKAAIEADALLGGAIKFEGEMLDPPMFGKALQTLLRAHALRSLNQDDTDFAISVLNKLPAQVIRENWPYGAIL
;
A
#
# COMPACT_ATOMS: atom_id res chain seq x y z
N MET A 1 -1.10 -6.40 -16.38
CA MET A 1 0.31 -6.10 -16.10
C MET A 1 0.45 -4.74 -15.47
N LEU A 2 1.23 -4.61 -14.40
CA LEU A 2 1.44 -3.33 -13.73
C LEU A 2 2.74 -2.70 -14.22
N PHE A 3 2.66 -1.42 -14.58
CA PHE A 3 3.85 -0.70 -14.99
C PHE A 3 4.70 -0.32 -13.77
N ARG A 4 6.02 -0.26 -13.98
CA ARG A 4 6.95 0.11 -12.91
C ARG A 4 6.65 1.51 -12.35
N SER A 5 6.27 2.44 -13.20
CA SER A 5 5.93 3.79 -12.77
C SER A 5 4.74 3.81 -11.80
N GLU A 6 3.75 2.95 -12.03
CA GLU A 6 2.60 2.85 -11.13
C GLU A 6 3.00 2.22 -9.80
N ILE A 7 3.82 1.18 -9.83
CA ILE A 7 4.35 0.57 -8.61
C ILE A 7 5.10 1.61 -7.78
N ASN A 8 5.97 2.38 -8.42
CA ASN A 8 6.75 3.41 -7.74
C ASN A 8 5.84 4.49 -7.12
N LEU A 9 4.80 4.88 -7.81
CA LEU A 9 3.83 5.85 -7.29
C LEU A 9 3.17 5.32 -6.01
N ARG A 10 2.72 4.08 -6.03
CA ARG A 10 2.05 3.48 -4.87
C ARG A 10 3.00 3.39 -3.67
N ILE A 11 4.26 3.05 -3.91
CA ILE A 11 5.27 3.02 -2.86
C ILE A 11 5.45 4.41 -2.26
N ARG A 12 5.55 5.46 -3.09
CA ARG A 12 5.71 6.83 -2.59
C ARG A 12 4.51 7.28 -1.76
N ILE A 13 3.31 6.92 -2.18
CA ILE A 13 2.08 7.24 -1.44
C ILE A 13 2.14 6.61 -0.04
N LEU A 14 2.48 5.34 0.04
CA LEU A 14 2.52 4.63 1.32
C LEU A 14 3.64 5.15 2.21
N LYS A 15 4.80 5.48 1.65
CA LYS A 15 5.88 6.09 2.43
C LYS A 15 5.46 7.43 3.02
N ALA A 16 4.78 8.26 2.23
CA ALA A 16 4.28 9.54 2.71
C ALA A 16 3.27 9.37 3.84
N ALA A 17 2.38 8.39 3.72
CA ALA A 17 1.40 8.10 4.76
C ALA A 17 2.07 7.65 6.06
N ILE A 18 3.10 6.83 5.97
CA ILE A 18 3.84 6.36 7.14
C ILE A 18 4.57 7.53 7.81
N GLU A 19 5.23 8.39 7.04
CA GLU A 19 5.95 9.53 7.58
C GLU A 19 5.03 10.51 8.28
N ALA A 20 3.80 10.65 7.78
CA ALA A 20 2.80 11.54 8.38
C ALA A 20 2.00 10.86 9.48
N ASP A 21 2.29 9.60 9.79
CA ASP A 21 1.53 8.79 10.75
C ASP A 21 0.03 8.78 10.44
N ALA A 22 -0.29 8.71 9.16
CA ALA A 22 -1.67 8.80 8.68
C ALA A 22 -2.19 7.46 8.13
N LEU A 23 -1.41 6.39 8.23
CA LEU A 23 -1.74 5.13 7.59
C LEU A 23 -3.07 4.53 8.10
N LEU A 24 -3.36 4.68 9.37
CA LEU A 24 -4.56 4.11 10.00
C LEU A 24 -5.68 5.12 10.18
N GLY A 25 -5.41 6.38 10.02
CA GLY A 25 -6.44 7.40 10.18
C GLY A 25 -5.87 8.77 9.94
N GLY A 26 -6.50 9.52 9.08
CA GLY A 26 -6.03 10.82 8.71
C GLY A 26 -5.91 10.95 7.20
N ALA A 27 -5.51 12.11 6.76
CA ALA A 27 -5.33 12.39 5.35
C ALA A 27 -4.01 13.10 5.15
N ILE A 28 -3.39 12.90 4.00
CA ILE A 28 -2.17 13.59 3.64
C ILE A 28 -2.36 14.34 2.33
N LYS A 29 -1.58 15.39 2.16
CA LYS A 29 -1.49 16.06 0.87
C LYS A 29 -0.27 15.50 0.14
N PHE A 30 -0.52 14.88 -1.01
CA PHE A 30 0.51 14.25 -1.79
C PHE A 30 0.40 14.74 -3.24
N GLU A 31 1.45 15.41 -3.71
CA GLU A 31 1.50 15.96 -5.07
C GLU A 31 0.25 16.77 -5.44
N GLY A 32 -0.25 17.56 -4.48
CA GLY A 32 -1.39 18.43 -4.68
C GLY A 32 -2.75 17.79 -4.44
N GLU A 33 -2.79 16.51 -4.14
CA GLU A 33 -4.06 15.81 -3.89
C GLU A 33 -4.16 15.37 -2.44
N MET A 34 -5.38 15.37 -1.91
CA MET A 34 -5.63 14.82 -0.57
C MET A 34 -5.90 13.33 -0.68
N LEU A 35 -5.13 12.55 0.05
CA LEU A 35 -5.24 11.10 0.09
C LEU A 35 -5.69 10.66 1.48
N ASP A 36 -6.57 9.70 1.56
CA ASP A 36 -7.15 9.19 2.79
C ASP A 36 -6.90 7.68 2.96
N PRO A 37 -7.24 7.09 4.11
CA PRO A 37 -6.96 5.68 4.36
C PRO A 37 -7.47 4.69 3.30
N PRO A 38 -8.67 4.82 2.72
CA PRO A 38 -9.07 3.91 1.64
C PRO A 38 -8.11 3.91 0.47
N MET A 39 -7.51 5.05 0.15
CA MET A 39 -6.53 5.14 -0.94
C MET A 39 -5.21 4.45 -0.57
N PHE A 40 -4.82 4.51 0.70
CA PHE A 40 -3.65 3.78 1.18
C PHE A 40 -3.88 2.27 1.06
N GLY A 41 -5.06 1.79 1.41
CA GLY A 41 -5.42 0.40 1.24
C GLY A 41 -5.35 -0.06 -0.20
N LYS A 42 -5.85 0.76 -1.13
CA LYS A 42 -5.76 0.47 -2.56
C LYS A 42 -4.32 0.43 -3.05
N ALA A 43 -3.48 1.34 -2.55
CA ALA A 43 -2.07 1.35 -2.91
C ALA A 43 -1.39 0.05 -2.46
N LEU A 44 -1.66 -0.39 -1.24
CA LEU A 44 -1.11 -1.64 -0.74
C LEU A 44 -1.62 -2.83 -1.55
N GLN A 45 -2.91 -2.87 -1.90
CA GLN A 45 -3.45 -3.92 -2.76
C GLN A 45 -2.70 -3.99 -4.08
N THR A 46 -2.41 -2.85 -4.69
CA THR A 46 -1.66 -2.80 -5.94
C THR A 46 -0.28 -3.43 -5.77
N LEU A 47 0.41 -3.11 -4.67
CA LEU A 47 1.73 -3.69 -4.41
C LEU A 47 1.67 -5.20 -4.19
N LEU A 48 0.68 -5.67 -3.45
CA LEU A 48 0.56 -7.10 -3.20
C LEU A 48 0.15 -7.87 -4.46
N ARG A 49 -0.66 -7.26 -5.32
CA ARG A 49 -0.95 -7.85 -6.62
C ARG A 49 0.33 -7.95 -7.46
N ALA A 50 1.14 -6.91 -7.46
CA ALA A 50 2.41 -6.92 -8.18
C ALA A 50 3.34 -8.00 -7.63
N HIS A 51 3.35 -8.19 -6.31
CA HIS A 51 4.11 -9.27 -5.70
C HIS A 51 3.62 -10.63 -6.18
N ALA A 52 2.31 -10.86 -6.19
CA ALA A 52 1.73 -12.11 -6.67
C ALA A 52 2.07 -12.39 -8.12
N LEU A 53 2.22 -11.34 -8.94
CA LEU A 53 2.61 -11.45 -10.33
C LEU A 53 4.13 -11.46 -10.52
N ARG A 54 4.88 -11.48 -9.42
CA ARG A 54 6.34 -11.46 -9.41
C ARG A 54 6.93 -10.24 -10.10
N SER A 55 6.23 -9.11 -9.98
CA SER A 55 6.66 -7.84 -10.58
C SER A 55 7.40 -6.93 -9.59
N LEU A 56 7.52 -7.33 -8.32
CA LEU A 56 8.27 -6.57 -7.32
C LEU A 56 9.66 -7.15 -7.13
N ASN A 57 10.64 -6.26 -6.96
CA ASN A 57 11.96 -6.67 -6.50
C ASN A 57 11.92 -6.94 -4.99
N GLN A 58 13.04 -7.41 -4.44
CA GLN A 58 13.09 -7.79 -3.02
C GLN A 58 12.85 -6.59 -2.10
N ASP A 59 13.43 -5.44 -2.40
CA ASP A 59 13.27 -4.26 -1.57
C ASP A 59 11.81 -3.80 -1.53
N ASP A 60 11.15 -3.78 -2.66
CA ASP A 60 9.75 -3.38 -2.74
C ASP A 60 8.84 -4.40 -2.05
N THR A 61 9.17 -5.68 -2.17
CA THR A 61 8.44 -6.75 -1.49
C THR A 61 8.56 -6.59 0.03
N ASP A 62 9.77 -6.35 0.52
CA ASP A 62 10.01 -6.13 1.94
C ASP A 62 9.25 -4.93 2.45
N PHE A 63 9.21 -3.85 1.67
CA PHE A 63 8.44 -2.67 2.03
C PHE A 63 6.95 -2.97 2.13
N ALA A 64 6.39 -3.67 1.15
CA ALA A 64 4.97 -4.03 1.15
C ALA A 64 4.61 -4.89 2.36
N ILE A 65 5.44 -5.86 2.69
CA ILE A 65 5.23 -6.70 3.87
C ILE A 65 5.31 -5.87 5.15
N SER A 66 6.25 -4.93 5.22
CA SER A 66 6.37 -4.01 6.36
C SER A 66 5.10 -3.19 6.55
N VAL A 67 4.52 -2.67 5.47
CA VAL A 67 3.26 -1.90 5.54
C VAL A 67 2.12 -2.80 6.01
N LEU A 68 2.04 -4.01 5.46
CA LEU A 68 1.01 -4.97 5.85
C LEU A 68 1.07 -5.28 7.34
N ASN A 69 2.27 -5.41 7.89
CA ASN A 69 2.47 -5.70 9.32
C ASN A 69 2.09 -4.53 10.23
N LYS A 70 2.01 -3.32 9.68
CA LYS A 70 1.59 -2.14 10.45
C LYS A 70 0.08 -2.02 10.56
N LEU A 71 -0.67 -2.78 9.77
CA LEU A 71 -2.12 -2.72 9.78
C LEU A 71 -2.70 -3.79 10.70
N PRO A 72 -3.72 -3.46 11.50
CA PRO A 72 -4.42 -4.48 12.29
C PRO A 72 -5.06 -5.53 11.37
N ALA A 73 -5.09 -6.77 11.84
CA ALA A 73 -5.68 -7.87 11.07
C ALA A 73 -7.13 -7.59 10.67
N GLN A 74 -7.86 -6.90 11.54
CA GLN A 74 -9.23 -6.53 11.27
C GLN A 74 -9.34 -5.58 10.06
N VAL A 75 -8.47 -4.58 10.01
CA VAL A 75 -8.46 -3.63 8.89
C VAL A 75 -8.14 -4.34 7.58
N ILE A 76 -7.20 -5.27 7.63
CA ILE A 76 -6.84 -6.07 6.45
C ILE A 76 -8.05 -6.85 5.97
N ARG A 77 -8.77 -7.53 6.86
CA ARG A 77 -9.94 -8.33 6.50
C ARG A 77 -11.08 -7.49 5.93
N GLU A 78 -11.33 -6.33 6.52
CA GLU A 78 -12.44 -5.48 6.10
C GLU A 78 -12.20 -4.80 4.76
N ASN A 79 -10.94 -4.44 4.48
CA ASN A 79 -10.60 -3.69 3.29
C ASN A 79 -9.93 -4.54 2.21
N TRP A 80 -9.83 -5.83 2.44
CA TRP A 80 -9.09 -6.73 1.57
C TRP A 80 -9.98 -7.85 1.05
N PRO A 81 -10.56 -7.69 -0.15
CA PRO A 81 -11.43 -8.72 -0.70
C PRO A 81 -10.70 -10.02 -1.05
N TYR A 82 -9.38 -9.99 -1.08
CA TYR A 82 -8.56 -11.14 -1.46
C TYR A 82 -7.85 -11.70 -0.26
N GLY A 83 -8.55 -12.03 0.80
CA GLY A 83 -7.96 -12.44 2.07
C GLY A 83 -6.93 -13.55 2.03
N ALA A 84 -6.70 -14.16 0.90
CA ALA A 84 -5.77 -15.26 0.74
C ALA A 84 -4.49 -14.88 0.01
N ILE A 85 -4.17 -13.60 -0.08
CA ILE A 85 -3.00 -13.14 -0.85
C ILE A 85 -1.69 -13.60 -0.23
N LEU A 86 -1.68 -13.75 1.04
CA LEU A 86 -0.51 -14.23 1.76
C LEU A 86 -0.74 -15.66 2.19
#